data_21851f8bcddc7793aa3efb94ed8a5bde
#
_entry.id   21851f8bcddc7793aa3efb94ed8a5bde
#
_cell.length_a   1.000
_cell.length_b   1.000
_cell.length_c   1.000
_cell.angle_alpha   90.00
_cell.angle_beta   90.00
_cell.angle_gamma   90.00
#
_symmetry.space_group_name_H-M   'P 1'
#
loop_
_entity.id
_entity.type
_entity.pdbx_description
1 polymer ?
#
loop_
_entity_poly.entity_id
_entity_poly.type
_entity_poly.pdbx_seq_one_letter_code
_entity_poly.pdbx_strand_id
1 'polypeptide(L)'
;MNKMNVDVAVIGTGTAGMSAYRAARAEGARVVAIESGPYGTTCARVGCMPSKLLIAAADAAHMLDLAPGFGVHPEGKRIDGRAVMERVRRERDRFVGFVLESVEGFPASDRIVGRARFIGPHTLRVDEHTEIEAKTIVIATGSTPAVLPQLKDVGPGIVTSDDVFYWDDLPSSVAVIGTGVIGLELGQALTRLGVRVSLFARGGSVAHLSDPEVLRAATRTLSQDLDLRFQTEVVRAEQQGEEVLLTTRDALGKETSERFQYVLLATGRTPNVHGMGLEETGLELQANGIPVFDSRTMQCGNSHIFIAGDANNELPLLAEAADHGKIAGENAGRFPDIRPGLRRTPLAIAFTEPNIATCGKNYKTLCEGGRPKFAIGQVSFENQGRSRVMLQNKGMLRVYAEYGTCRFLGAEMIAPRGENISHLLAWAVQARLTVPQMLEMPFYHPVIEEGVRTALRDLAANLAKGVNHTDPADSEPGT
;
A
#
# COMPACT_ATOMS: atom_id res chain seq x y z
N MET A 1 -11.32 36.20 15.41
CA MET A 1 -10.48 35.34 14.59
C MET A 1 -9.03 35.57 15.01
N ASN A 2 -8.36 34.51 15.42
CA ASN A 2 -6.97 34.57 15.86
C ASN A 2 -6.05 34.70 14.62
N LYS A 3 -5.01 35.54 14.67
CA LYS A 3 -4.05 35.69 13.55
C LYS A 3 -2.66 35.26 13.99
N MET A 4 -2.01 34.45 13.16
CA MET A 4 -0.68 33.91 13.41
C MET A 4 0.24 34.13 12.20
N ASN A 5 1.52 34.42 12.47
CA ASN A 5 2.57 34.42 11.45
C ASN A 5 3.56 33.31 11.80
N VAL A 6 3.89 32.44 10.83
CA VAL A 6 4.80 31.32 11.01
C VAL A 6 5.75 31.19 9.82
N ASP A 7 6.85 30.46 10.01
CA ASP A 7 7.73 30.16 8.88
C ASP A 7 7.13 29.02 8.04
N VAL A 8 6.63 27.95 8.70
CA VAL A 8 6.07 26.78 8.02
C VAL A 8 4.71 26.42 8.62
N ALA A 9 3.70 26.23 7.78
CA ALA A 9 2.44 25.61 8.13
C ALA A 9 2.34 24.20 7.52
N VAL A 10 2.12 23.18 8.33
CA VAL A 10 1.94 21.78 7.90
C VAL A 10 0.47 21.41 8.04
N ILE A 11 -0.18 21.06 6.92
CA ILE A 11 -1.61 20.66 6.90
C ILE A 11 -1.71 19.15 6.97
N GLY A 12 -2.17 18.61 8.10
CA GLY A 12 -2.25 17.21 8.43
C GLY A 12 -1.16 16.75 9.38
N THR A 13 -1.51 15.87 10.34
CA THR A 13 -0.60 15.25 11.32
C THR A 13 -0.51 13.72 11.12
N GLY A 14 -0.72 13.26 9.91
CA GLY A 14 -0.40 11.90 9.50
C GLY A 14 1.12 11.66 9.47
N THR A 15 1.54 10.50 9.00
CA THR A 15 2.97 10.12 8.92
C THR A 15 3.81 11.17 8.19
N ALA A 16 3.35 11.65 7.04
CA ALA A 16 4.04 12.69 6.27
C ALA A 16 4.09 14.01 7.04
N GLY A 17 2.96 14.45 7.61
CA GLY A 17 2.89 15.72 8.31
C GLY A 17 3.75 15.78 9.57
N MET A 18 3.76 14.72 10.40
CA MET A 18 4.63 14.65 11.57
C MET A 18 6.12 14.64 11.17
N SER A 19 6.47 13.97 10.07
CA SER A 19 7.84 13.97 9.53
C SER A 19 8.21 15.37 9.03
N ALA A 20 7.31 16.04 8.32
CA ALA A 20 7.53 17.41 7.82
C ALA A 20 7.67 18.42 8.97
N TYR A 21 6.81 18.33 9.98
CA TYR A 21 6.89 19.20 11.17
C TYR A 21 8.26 19.09 11.85
N ARG A 22 8.71 17.84 12.13
CA ARG A 22 10.01 17.61 12.78
C ARG A 22 11.19 18.09 11.93
N ALA A 23 11.12 17.82 10.62
CA ALA A 23 12.19 18.21 9.69
C ALA A 23 12.30 19.73 9.56
N ALA A 24 11.18 20.46 9.41
CA ALA A 24 11.17 21.92 9.36
C ALA A 24 11.64 22.55 10.68
N ARG A 25 11.25 21.97 11.83
CA ARG A 25 11.75 22.41 13.15
C ARG A 25 13.26 22.22 13.29
N ALA A 26 13.81 21.15 12.74
CA ALA A 26 15.26 20.88 12.77
C ALA A 26 16.06 21.92 11.95
N GLU A 27 15.44 22.53 10.93
CA GLU A 27 16.02 23.66 10.17
C GLU A 27 15.89 25.01 10.93
N GLY A 28 15.32 25.00 12.14
CA GLY A 28 15.18 26.21 12.98
C GLY A 28 13.90 27.01 12.69
N ALA A 29 12.99 26.53 11.85
CA ALA A 29 11.77 27.23 11.50
C ALA A 29 10.74 27.23 12.67
N ARG A 30 9.94 28.30 12.74
CA ARG A 30 8.71 28.32 13.53
C ARG A 30 7.61 27.60 12.76
N VAL A 31 7.16 26.45 13.28
CA VAL A 31 6.26 25.54 12.57
C VAL A 31 4.96 25.36 13.34
N VAL A 32 3.83 25.32 12.62
CA VAL A 32 2.55 24.85 13.17
C VAL A 32 2.06 23.64 12.39
N ALA A 33 1.37 22.74 13.07
CA ALA A 33 0.72 21.56 12.51
C ALA A 33 -0.79 21.68 12.68
N ILE A 34 -1.54 21.52 11.59
CA ILE A 34 -2.99 21.71 11.55
C ILE A 34 -3.65 20.36 11.29
N GLU A 35 -4.62 19.96 12.11
CA GLU A 35 -5.33 18.68 11.96
C GLU A 35 -6.83 18.86 12.04
N SER A 36 -7.55 18.37 11.04
CA SER A 36 -9.01 18.48 10.96
C SER A 36 -9.76 17.27 11.52
N GLY A 37 -9.06 16.18 11.71
CA GLY A 37 -9.62 14.93 12.21
C GLY A 37 -9.04 14.52 13.55
N PRO A 38 -9.35 13.35 14.04
CA PRO A 38 -8.71 12.83 15.22
C PRO A 38 -7.24 12.50 14.91
N TYR A 39 -6.34 12.86 15.81
CA TYR A 39 -4.95 12.42 15.74
C TYR A 39 -4.84 10.89 15.68
N GLY A 40 -3.71 10.36 15.25
CA GLY A 40 -3.45 8.92 15.33
C GLY A 40 -3.11 8.22 14.04
N THR A 41 -2.92 8.94 12.94
CA THR A 41 -2.59 8.48 11.58
C THR A 41 -3.56 7.44 11.00
N THR A 42 -3.73 7.40 9.69
CA THR A 42 -4.50 6.36 8.98
C THR A 42 -3.91 4.98 9.25
N CYS A 43 -2.58 4.84 9.22
CA CYS A 43 -1.89 3.57 9.41
C CYS A 43 -2.20 2.92 10.77
N ALA A 44 -2.12 3.69 11.89
CA ALA A 44 -2.36 3.14 13.21
C ALA A 44 -3.84 2.88 13.49
N ARG A 45 -4.73 3.78 13.00
CA ARG A 45 -6.16 3.73 13.31
C ARG A 45 -6.96 2.75 12.46
N VAL A 46 -6.78 2.81 11.15
CA VAL A 46 -7.66 2.14 10.17
C VAL A 46 -6.89 1.51 8.99
N GLY A 47 -5.59 1.35 9.11
CA GLY A 47 -4.74 0.85 8.02
C GLY A 47 -3.86 -0.32 8.44
N CYS A 48 -2.53 -0.10 8.35
CA CYS A 48 -1.51 -1.13 8.46
C CYS A 48 -1.58 -1.93 9.77
N MET A 49 -1.72 -1.24 10.92
CA MET A 49 -1.64 -1.94 12.21
C MET A 49 -2.86 -2.81 12.48
N PRO A 50 -4.10 -2.32 12.40
CA PRO A 50 -5.26 -3.17 12.64
C PRO A 50 -5.44 -4.28 11.59
N SER A 51 -5.05 -4.06 10.33
CA SER A 51 -5.10 -5.13 9.33
C SER A 51 -4.13 -6.27 9.67
N LYS A 52 -2.91 -5.98 10.14
CA LYS A 52 -1.94 -7.01 10.55
C LYS A 52 -2.34 -7.73 11.83
N LEU A 53 -3.05 -7.05 12.73
CA LEU A 53 -3.67 -7.70 13.89
C LEU A 53 -4.75 -8.71 13.49
N LEU A 54 -5.58 -8.38 12.50
CA LEU A 54 -6.60 -9.28 11.95
C LEU A 54 -5.95 -10.45 11.20
N ILE A 55 -4.94 -10.17 10.34
CA ILE A 55 -4.17 -11.18 9.61
C ILE A 55 -3.51 -12.17 10.57
N ALA A 56 -2.91 -11.70 11.67
CA ALA A 56 -2.29 -12.57 12.66
C ALA A 56 -3.28 -13.56 13.30
N ALA A 57 -4.53 -13.14 13.53
CA ALA A 57 -5.58 -14.04 13.99
C ALA A 57 -5.98 -15.06 12.91
N ALA A 58 -6.04 -14.59 11.65
CA ALA A 58 -6.34 -15.44 10.49
C ALA A 58 -5.25 -16.50 10.26
N ASP A 59 -3.98 -16.12 10.40
CA ASP A 59 -2.84 -17.04 10.27
C ASP A 59 -2.84 -18.09 11.38
N ALA A 60 -3.15 -17.70 12.62
CA ALA A 60 -3.31 -18.65 13.71
C ALA A 60 -4.44 -19.66 13.43
N ALA A 61 -5.57 -19.22 12.87
CA ALA A 61 -6.65 -20.09 12.47
C ALA A 61 -6.25 -21.01 11.30
N HIS A 62 -5.52 -20.49 10.31
CA HIS A 62 -5.06 -21.25 9.14
C HIS A 62 -4.01 -22.31 9.49
N MET A 63 -3.15 -22.07 10.48
CA MET A 63 -2.20 -23.07 10.96
C MET A 63 -2.89 -24.34 11.45
N LEU A 64 -4.10 -24.24 12.02
CA LEU A 64 -4.89 -25.42 12.40
C LEU A 64 -5.35 -26.21 11.17
N ASP A 65 -5.65 -25.56 10.05
CA ASP A 65 -6.02 -26.21 8.80
C ASP A 65 -4.82 -26.92 8.15
N LEU A 66 -3.61 -26.41 8.34
CA LEU A 66 -2.36 -27.01 7.84
C LEU A 66 -1.84 -28.13 8.74
N ALA A 67 -2.18 -28.14 10.03
CA ALA A 67 -1.64 -29.07 11.03
C ALA A 67 -1.75 -30.56 10.64
N PRO A 68 -2.86 -31.05 10.03
CA PRO A 68 -2.96 -32.46 9.60
C PRO A 68 -1.86 -32.85 8.59
N GLY A 69 -1.38 -31.92 7.76
CA GLY A 69 -0.26 -32.16 6.83
C GLY A 69 1.05 -32.48 7.54
N PHE A 70 1.20 -32.09 8.81
CA PHE A 70 2.33 -32.44 9.69
C PHE A 70 2.07 -33.66 10.58
N GLY A 71 0.91 -34.32 10.43
CA GLY A 71 0.47 -35.41 11.32
C GLY A 71 -0.06 -34.93 12.67
N VAL A 72 -0.32 -33.63 12.84
CA VAL A 72 -0.92 -33.04 14.05
C VAL A 72 -2.41 -32.82 13.80
N HIS A 73 -3.27 -33.51 14.54
CA HIS A 73 -4.73 -33.47 14.34
C HIS A 73 -5.40 -32.72 15.49
N PRO A 74 -5.79 -31.42 15.30
CA PRO A 74 -6.52 -30.68 16.32
C PRO A 74 -7.94 -31.27 16.46
N GLU A 75 -8.45 -31.34 17.71
CA GLU A 75 -9.82 -31.87 18.02
C GLU A 75 -10.95 -30.94 17.59
N GLY A 76 -10.64 -29.85 16.90
CA GLY A 76 -11.59 -28.90 16.36
C GLY A 76 -11.01 -27.49 16.23
N LYS A 77 -11.72 -26.67 15.48
CA LYS A 77 -11.40 -25.25 15.27
C LYS A 77 -12.66 -24.44 15.58
N ARG A 78 -12.58 -23.59 16.58
CA ARG A 78 -13.63 -22.63 16.89
C ARG A 78 -13.05 -21.22 16.82
N ILE A 79 -13.68 -20.36 16.04
CA ILE A 79 -13.33 -18.94 15.94
C ILE A 79 -14.36 -18.15 16.75
N ASP A 80 -13.88 -17.40 17.73
CA ASP A 80 -14.67 -16.43 18.50
C ASP A 80 -14.45 -15.04 17.86
N GLY A 81 -15.38 -14.67 16.98
CA GLY A 81 -15.26 -13.44 16.19
C GLY A 81 -15.22 -12.18 17.07
N ARG A 82 -15.99 -12.17 18.16
CA ARG A 82 -15.99 -11.04 19.13
C ARG A 82 -14.62 -10.90 19.78
N ALA A 83 -14.04 -12.01 20.25
CA ALA A 83 -12.72 -11.99 20.88
C ALA A 83 -11.62 -11.56 19.90
N VAL A 84 -11.72 -11.99 18.63
CA VAL A 84 -10.81 -11.54 17.56
C VAL A 84 -10.90 -10.01 17.38
N MET A 85 -12.10 -9.48 17.21
CA MET A 85 -12.31 -8.06 16.95
C MET A 85 -12.01 -7.20 18.19
N GLU A 86 -12.30 -7.69 19.39
CA GLU A 86 -11.90 -7.03 20.64
C GLU A 86 -10.37 -6.90 20.75
N ARG A 87 -9.62 -7.97 20.46
CA ARG A 87 -8.15 -7.91 20.41
C ARG A 87 -7.66 -6.90 19.39
N VAL A 88 -8.25 -6.90 18.17
CA VAL A 88 -7.88 -5.95 17.11
C VAL A 88 -8.09 -4.52 17.59
N ARG A 89 -9.25 -4.18 18.18
CA ARG A 89 -9.53 -2.85 18.68
C ARG A 89 -8.60 -2.45 19.82
N ARG A 90 -8.41 -3.31 20.83
CA ARG A 90 -7.55 -3.05 21.98
C ARG A 90 -6.11 -2.74 21.57
N GLU A 91 -5.52 -3.58 20.74
CA GLU A 91 -4.13 -3.39 20.31
C GLU A 91 -3.99 -2.21 19.31
N ARG A 92 -4.99 -1.99 18.44
CA ARG A 92 -5.06 -0.79 17.59
C ARG A 92 -5.03 0.48 18.46
N ASP A 93 -5.86 0.54 19.49
CA ASP A 93 -5.97 1.72 20.36
C ASP A 93 -4.64 1.97 21.10
N ARG A 94 -3.91 0.91 21.47
CA ARG A 94 -2.55 1.01 21.99
C ARG A 94 -1.58 1.64 20.99
N PHE A 95 -1.59 1.20 19.72
CA PHE A 95 -0.75 1.81 18.67
C PHE A 95 -1.14 3.26 18.39
N VAL A 96 -2.43 3.57 18.42
CA VAL A 96 -2.91 4.95 18.32
C VAL A 96 -2.38 5.78 19.48
N GLY A 97 -2.38 5.24 20.70
CA GLY A 97 -1.82 5.90 21.89
C GLY A 97 -0.37 6.38 21.67
N PHE A 98 0.48 5.56 21.11
CA PHE A 98 1.87 5.97 20.80
C PHE A 98 1.96 7.13 19.80
N VAL A 99 1.04 7.17 18.83
CA VAL A 99 0.99 8.30 17.89
C VAL A 99 0.48 9.57 18.58
N LEU A 100 -0.54 9.43 19.45
CA LEU A 100 -1.06 10.56 20.25
C LEU A 100 0.04 11.16 21.13
N GLU A 101 0.76 10.33 21.89
CA GLU A 101 1.92 10.77 22.71
C GLU A 101 2.96 11.51 21.85
N SER A 102 3.19 11.03 20.63
CA SER A 102 4.13 11.64 19.68
C SER A 102 3.68 13.02 19.22
N VAL A 103 2.39 13.24 19.01
CA VAL A 103 1.82 14.55 18.62
C VAL A 103 1.70 15.45 19.86
N GLU A 104 1.34 14.91 21.02
CA GLU A 104 1.26 15.64 22.28
C GLU A 104 2.63 16.17 22.72
N GLY A 105 3.71 15.54 22.30
CA GLY A 105 5.08 16.04 22.46
C GLY A 105 5.39 17.31 21.66
N PHE A 106 4.54 17.72 20.71
CA PHE A 106 4.66 19.03 20.08
C PHE A 106 4.13 20.11 21.03
N PRO A 107 4.75 21.32 21.07
CA PRO A 107 4.23 22.42 21.86
C PRO A 107 2.74 22.69 21.58
N ALA A 108 1.97 22.97 22.60
CA ALA A 108 0.53 23.22 22.44
C ALA A 108 0.24 24.41 21.49
N SER A 109 1.13 25.40 21.47
CA SER A 109 1.05 26.54 20.54
C SER A 109 1.23 26.18 19.08
N ASP A 110 1.84 25.04 18.80
CA ASP A 110 2.14 24.57 17.44
C ASP A 110 1.04 23.66 16.91
N ARG A 111 0.12 23.19 17.76
CA ARG A 111 -0.98 22.27 17.40
C ARG A 111 -2.27 23.05 17.21
N ILE A 112 -2.78 23.06 15.97
CA ILE A 112 -4.01 23.76 15.63
C ILE A 112 -5.04 22.70 15.17
N VAL A 113 -6.17 22.65 15.84
CA VAL A 113 -7.27 21.75 15.49
C VAL A 113 -8.26 22.52 14.62
N GLY A 114 -8.60 21.95 13.47
CA GLY A 114 -9.56 22.50 12.52
C GLY A 114 -9.18 22.22 11.08
N ARG A 115 -10.10 22.50 10.17
CA ARG A 115 -9.92 22.28 8.73
C ARG A 115 -9.28 23.50 8.08
N ALA A 116 -8.06 23.33 7.59
CA ALA A 116 -7.34 24.37 6.85
C ALA A 116 -7.81 24.47 5.40
N ARG A 117 -7.93 25.69 4.89
CA ARG A 117 -8.12 26.00 3.49
C ARG A 117 -7.28 27.22 3.09
N PHE A 118 -6.80 27.24 1.88
CA PHE A 118 -6.15 28.42 1.31
C PHE A 118 -7.20 29.51 1.07
N ILE A 119 -6.84 30.73 1.44
CA ILE A 119 -7.58 31.98 1.12
C ILE A 119 -6.67 32.98 0.41
N GLY A 120 -5.46 32.56 0.07
CA GLY A 120 -4.43 33.27 -0.64
C GLY A 120 -3.17 32.40 -0.72
N PRO A 121 -2.15 32.79 -1.51
CA PRO A 121 -0.95 31.97 -1.72
C PRO A 121 -0.21 31.64 -0.42
N HIS A 122 -0.15 32.55 0.52
CA HIS A 122 0.54 32.43 1.80
C HIS A 122 -0.40 32.33 3.00
N THR A 123 -1.73 32.40 2.80
CA THR A 123 -2.71 32.53 3.87
C THR A 123 -3.62 31.34 3.93
N LEU A 124 -3.64 30.71 5.10
CA LEU A 124 -4.57 29.63 5.43
C LEU A 124 -5.63 30.15 6.41
N ARG A 125 -6.88 29.70 6.24
CA ARG A 125 -7.93 29.81 7.23
C ARG A 125 -8.22 28.42 7.81
N VAL A 126 -8.22 28.36 9.15
CA VAL A 126 -8.59 27.14 9.88
C VAL A 126 -9.95 27.35 10.49
N ASP A 127 -10.95 26.68 9.92
CA ASP A 127 -12.36 26.91 10.23
C ASP A 127 -12.68 28.42 10.30
N GLU A 128 -13.48 28.86 11.29
CA GLU A 128 -13.82 30.27 11.49
C GLU A 128 -13.01 30.94 12.62
N HIS A 129 -12.00 30.21 13.18
CA HIS A 129 -11.33 30.70 14.41
C HIS A 129 -9.89 31.20 14.19
N THR A 130 -9.14 30.74 13.17
CA THR A 130 -7.72 31.08 13.02
C THR A 130 -7.35 31.38 11.57
N GLU A 131 -6.57 32.42 11.35
CA GLU A 131 -5.93 32.80 10.08
C GLU A 131 -4.42 32.70 10.27
N ILE A 132 -3.74 32.02 9.36
CA ILE A 132 -2.31 31.74 9.42
C ILE A 132 -1.65 32.29 8.17
N GLU A 133 -0.72 33.23 8.37
CA GLU A 133 0.21 33.68 7.35
C GLU A 133 1.50 32.85 7.47
N ALA A 134 1.86 32.12 6.43
CA ALA A 134 3.02 31.23 6.41
C ALA A 134 3.97 31.56 5.25
N LYS A 135 5.29 31.55 5.53
CA LYS A 135 6.28 31.70 4.46
C LYS A 135 6.26 30.52 3.51
N THR A 136 6.09 29.31 4.06
CA THR A 136 5.96 28.05 3.30
C THR A 136 4.85 27.18 3.86
N ILE A 137 4.27 26.32 3.02
CA ILE A 137 3.16 25.44 3.39
C ILE A 137 3.45 24.02 2.90
N VAL A 138 3.22 23.03 3.77
CA VAL A 138 3.32 21.60 3.43
C VAL A 138 1.94 20.96 3.46
N ILE A 139 1.47 20.48 2.32
CA ILE A 139 0.22 19.72 2.18
C ILE A 139 0.52 18.25 2.48
N ALA A 140 0.01 17.74 3.62
CA ALA A 140 0.21 16.37 4.09
C ALA A 140 -1.11 15.74 4.54
N THR A 141 -2.18 16.01 3.80
CA THR A 141 -3.58 15.69 4.12
C THR A 141 -3.95 14.23 3.91
N GLY A 142 -3.03 13.43 3.31
CA GLY A 142 -3.25 12.00 3.12
C GLY A 142 -4.32 11.69 2.07
N SER A 143 -5.00 10.56 2.26
CA SER A 143 -6.03 10.03 1.36
C SER A 143 -7.19 9.38 2.13
N THR A 144 -8.33 9.24 1.46
CA THR A 144 -9.52 8.51 1.95
C THR A 144 -9.88 7.37 1.02
N PRO A 145 -10.56 6.29 1.50
CA PRO A 145 -11.05 5.23 0.62
C PRO A 145 -11.93 5.78 -0.50
N ALA A 146 -11.72 5.28 -1.72
CA ALA A 146 -12.55 5.65 -2.86
C ALA A 146 -13.89 4.91 -2.79
N VAL A 147 -14.99 5.66 -2.87
CA VAL A 147 -16.36 5.11 -2.90
C VAL A 147 -16.88 5.16 -4.34
N LEU A 148 -17.36 4.04 -4.84
CA LEU A 148 -17.97 3.98 -6.17
C LEU A 148 -19.26 4.82 -6.18
N PRO A 149 -19.45 5.71 -7.17
CA PRO A 149 -20.62 6.62 -7.18
C PRO A 149 -21.96 5.89 -7.07
N GLN A 150 -22.09 4.74 -7.75
CA GLN A 150 -23.31 3.93 -7.73
C GLN A 150 -23.58 3.21 -6.39
N LEU A 151 -22.64 3.22 -5.45
CA LEU A 151 -22.76 2.57 -4.15
C LEU A 151 -22.84 3.55 -2.97
N LYS A 152 -22.68 4.86 -3.24
CA LYS A 152 -22.52 5.88 -2.21
C LYS A 152 -23.70 5.98 -1.24
N ASP A 153 -24.93 5.84 -1.74
CA ASP A 153 -26.15 6.09 -0.97
C ASP A 153 -27.00 4.82 -0.79
N VAL A 154 -26.40 3.63 -0.92
CA VAL A 154 -27.12 2.34 -0.85
C VAL A 154 -27.54 2.01 0.58
N GLY A 155 -26.69 2.23 1.57
CA GLY A 155 -27.02 1.95 2.95
C GLY A 155 -25.82 1.53 3.81
N PRO A 156 -26.04 1.18 5.08
CA PRO A 156 -24.98 0.87 6.05
C PRO A 156 -24.21 -0.43 5.75
N GLY A 157 -24.72 -1.27 4.87
CA GLY A 157 -24.02 -2.47 4.42
C GLY A 157 -22.88 -2.20 3.44
N ILE A 158 -22.77 -0.96 2.90
CA ILE A 158 -21.61 -0.54 2.10
C ILE A 158 -20.57 0.03 3.04
N VAL A 159 -19.41 -0.62 3.10
CA VAL A 159 -18.31 -0.27 4.03
C VAL A 159 -17.01 -0.09 3.27
N THR A 160 -16.08 0.63 3.89
CA THR A 160 -14.71 0.81 3.41
C THR A 160 -13.73 0.07 4.31
N SER A 161 -12.44 0.05 3.96
CA SER A 161 -11.40 -0.50 4.82
C SER A 161 -11.33 0.17 6.19
N ASP A 162 -11.73 1.44 6.27
CA ASP A 162 -11.67 2.22 7.50
C ASP A 162 -12.73 1.76 8.52
N ASP A 163 -13.84 1.16 8.05
CA ASP A 163 -14.96 0.70 8.89
C ASP A 163 -14.72 -0.69 9.51
N VAL A 164 -13.98 -1.56 8.82
CA VAL A 164 -13.76 -2.98 9.20
C VAL A 164 -13.26 -3.13 10.64
N PHE A 165 -12.39 -2.23 11.08
CA PHE A 165 -11.74 -2.32 12.41
C PHE A 165 -12.59 -1.77 13.56
N TYR A 166 -13.82 -1.36 13.27
CA TYR A 166 -14.83 -0.96 14.26
C TYR A 166 -15.92 -2.02 14.46
N TRP A 167 -15.92 -3.10 13.67
CA TRP A 167 -16.87 -4.20 13.87
C TRP A 167 -16.74 -4.81 15.27
N ASP A 168 -17.87 -5.18 15.87
CA ASP A 168 -17.91 -5.83 17.15
C ASP A 168 -17.72 -7.35 17.08
N ASP A 169 -18.08 -7.93 15.95
CA ASP A 169 -17.96 -9.36 15.64
C ASP A 169 -17.59 -9.55 14.17
N LEU A 170 -17.17 -10.74 13.81
CA LEU A 170 -16.95 -11.09 12.41
C LEU A 170 -18.30 -11.23 11.69
N PRO A 171 -18.45 -10.64 10.48
CA PRO A 171 -19.69 -10.78 9.72
C PRO A 171 -19.86 -12.19 9.17
N SER A 172 -21.09 -12.55 8.81
CA SER A 172 -21.39 -13.83 8.15
C SER A 172 -20.87 -13.88 6.72
N SER A 173 -20.86 -12.75 6.02
CA SER A 173 -20.44 -12.67 4.61
C SER A 173 -20.03 -11.28 4.18
N VAL A 174 -19.03 -11.21 3.26
CA VAL A 174 -18.51 -9.98 2.71
C VAL A 174 -18.25 -10.13 1.21
N ALA A 175 -18.80 -9.21 0.41
CA ALA A 175 -18.36 -8.99 -0.96
C ALA A 175 -17.23 -7.95 -0.94
N VAL A 176 -16.04 -8.29 -1.40
CA VAL A 176 -14.91 -7.36 -1.51
C VAL A 176 -14.80 -6.86 -2.94
N ILE A 177 -14.89 -5.55 -3.14
CA ILE A 177 -14.77 -4.94 -4.46
C ILE A 177 -13.36 -4.40 -4.64
N GLY A 178 -12.55 -5.13 -5.41
CA GLY A 178 -11.15 -4.84 -5.72
C GLY A 178 -10.18 -5.91 -5.22
N THR A 179 -9.21 -6.25 -6.07
CA THR A 179 -8.12 -7.21 -5.83
C THR A 179 -6.77 -6.50 -5.66
N GLY A 180 -6.80 -5.26 -5.16
CA GLY A 180 -5.63 -4.53 -4.68
C GLY A 180 -5.14 -5.09 -3.35
N VAL A 181 -4.05 -4.52 -2.81
CA VAL A 181 -3.43 -4.97 -1.55
C VAL A 181 -4.46 -5.08 -0.42
N ILE A 182 -5.25 -4.03 -0.18
CA ILE A 182 -6.25 -3.98 0.91
C ILE A 182 -7.31 -5.07 0.73
N GLY A 183 -7.85 -5.22 -0.48
CA GLY A 183 -8.90 -6.21 -0.77
C GLY A 183 -8.41 -7.64 -0.58
N LEU A 184 -7.19 -7.95 -1.03
CA LEU A 184 -6.60 -9.28 -0.87
C LEU A 184 -6.25 -9.60 0.58
N GLU A 185 -5.64 -8.65 1.31
CA GLU A 185 -5.30 -8.83 2.72
C GLU A 185 -6.54 -9.09 3.58
N LEU A 186 -7.54 -8.21 3.49
CA LEU A 186 -8.77 -8.33 4.28
C LEU A 186 -9.62 -9.52 3.81
N GLY A 187 -9.71 -9.73 2.50
CA GLY A 187 -10.44 -10.86 1.94
C GLY A 187 -9.88 -12.20 2.41
N GLN A 188 -8.56 -12.39 2.36
CA GLN A 188 -7.94 -13.63 2.83
C GLN A 188 -8.06 -13.79 4.35
N ALA A 189 -7.83 -12.73 5.11
CA ALA A 189 -7.95 -12.79 6.56
C ALA A 189 -9.38 -13.18 6.99
N LEU A 190 -10.40 -12.55 6.43
CA LEU A 190 -11.79 -12.85 6.71
C LEU A 190 -12.16 -14.28 6.30
N THR A 191 -11.73 -14.74 5.12
CA THR A 191 -11.95 -16.13 4.66
C THR A 191 -11.37 -17.14 5.64
N ARG A 192 -10.14 -16.95 6.09
CA ARG A 192 -9.45 -17.83 7.04
C ARG A 192 -10.11 -17.84 8.42
N LEU A 193 -10.77 -16.75 8.78
CA LEU A 193 -11.58 -16.61 9.99
C LEU A 193 -13.01 -17.12 9.84
N GLY A 194 -13.35 -17.80 8.73
CA GLY A 194 -14.63 -18.47 8.53
C GLY A 194 -15.75 -17.59 7.95
N VAL A 195 -15.45 -16.37 7.54
CA VAL A 195 -16.40 -15.50 6.85
C VAL A 195 -16.54 -15.93 5.40
N ARG A 196 -17.77 -15.98 4.87
CA ARG A 196 -18.00 -16.19 3.43
C ARG A 196 -17.60 -14.95 2.65
N VAL A 197 -16.51 -15.02 1.89
CA VAL A 197 -15.97 -13.90 1.12
C VAL A 197 -15.96 -14.20 -0.37
N SER A 198 -16.39 -13.23 -1.18
CA SER A 198 -16.17 -13.22 -2.64
C SER A 198 -15.49 -11.91 -3.03
N LEU A 199 -14.40 -12.00 -3.82
CA LEU A 199 -13.67 -10.84 -4.30
C LEU A 199 -13.96 -10.58 -5.77
N PHE A 200 -14.38 -9.36 -6.09
CA PHE A 200 -14.78 -8.96 -7.44
C PHE A 200 -13.79 -7.94 -8.01
N ALA A 201 -13.35 -8.14 -9.25
CA ALA A 201 -12.45 -7.23 -9.95
C ALA A 201 -12.85 -7.04 -11.41
N ARG A 202 -12.91 -5.80 -11.89
CA ARG A 202 -13.18 -5.46 -13.30
C ARG A 202 -12.08 -5.95 -14.24
N GLY A 203 -10.84 -6.00 -13.78
CA GLY A 203 -9.68 -6.49 -14.54
C GLY A 203 -9.13 -7.80 -13.99
N GLY A 204 -7.96 -8.19 -14.47
CA GLY A 204 -7.22 -9.37 -14.01
C GLY A 204 -6.05 -9.04 -13.07
N SER A 205 -5.98 -7.82 -12.53
CA SER A 205 -4.86 -7.41 -11.68
C SER A 205 -4.93 -8.04 -10.29
N VAL A 206 -3.77 -8.41 -9.74
CA VAL A 206 -3.60 -8.91 -8.37
C VAL A 206 -2.58 -8.03 -7.68
N ALA A 207 -2.96 -7.32 -6.65
CA ALA A 207 -2.16 -6.28 -6.00
C ALA A 207 -1.58 -5.30 -7.07
N HIS A 208 -0.29 -5.05 -7.04
CA HIS A 208 0.40 -4.20 -8.02
C HIS A 208 1.37 -4.98 -8.92
N LEU A 209 1.16 -6.30 -9.04
CA LEU A 209 1.97 -7.14 -9.91
C LEU A 209 1.81 -6.74 -11.38
N SER A 210 2.92 -6.63 -12.08
CA SER A 210 2.99 -6.28 -13.49
C SER A 210 3.66 -7.35 -14.35
N ASP A 211 4.49 -8.21 -13.76
CA ASP A 211 5.11 -9.34 -14.44
C ASP A 211 4.05 -10.43 -14.75
N PRO A 212 3.86 -10.81 -16.02
CA PRO A 212 2.79 -11.73 -16.41
C PRO A 212 2.90 -13.12 -15.77
N GLU A 213 4.13 -13.62 -15.55
CA GLU A 213 4.34 -14.94 -14.95
C GLU A 213 4.05 -14.92 -13.45
N VAL A 214 4.52 -13.87 -12.75
CA VAL A 214 4.24 -13.70 -11.32
C VAL A 214 2.75 -13.47 -11.10
N LEU A 215 2.09 -12.70 -11.98
CA LEU A 215 0.65 -12.48 -11.92
C LEU A 215 -0.14 -13.78 -12.11
N ARG A 216 0.26 -14.64 -13.09
CA ARG A 216 -0.36 -15.96 -13.28
C ARG A 216 -0.15 -16.87 -12.05
N ALA A 217 1.06 -16.88 -11.49
CA ALA A 217 1.36 -17.63 -10.29
C ALA A 217 0.54 -17.15 -9.08
N ALA A 218 0.40 -15.83 -8.90
CA ALA A 218 -0.38 -15.23 -7.84
C ALA A 218 -1.87 -15.56 -7.99
N THR A 219 -2.43 -15.39 -9.17
CA THR A 219 -3.83 -15.74 -9.46
C THR A 219 -4.10 -17.21 -9.15
N ARG A 220 -3.27 -18.13 -9.69
CA ARG A 220 -3.40 -19.58 -9.45
C ARG A 220 -3.31 -19.94 -7.96
N THR A 221 -2.37 -19.31 -7.25
CA THR A 221 -2.14 -19.62 -5.84
C THR A 221 -3.28 -19.12 -4.95
N LEU A 222 -3.68 -17.86 -5.13
CA LEU A 222 -4.72 -17.26 -4.32
C LEU A 222 -6.11 -17.84 -4.61
N SER A 223 -6.41 -18.24 -5.84
CA SER A 223 -7.69 -18.87 -6.20
C SER A 223 -7.89 -20.27 -5.59
N GLN A 224 -6.88 -20.85 -4.92
CA GLN A 224 -7.05 -22.09 -4.16
C GLN A 224 -7.81 -21.86 -2.84
N ASP A 225 -7.65 -20.68 -2.27
CA ASP A 225 -8.19 -20.34 -0.94
C ASP A 225 -9.27 -19.24 -1.02
N LEU A 226 -9.33 -18.46 -2.12
CA LEU A 226 -10.21 -17.31 -2.28
C LEU A 226 -11.15 -17.48 -3.49
N ASP A 227 -12.40 -17.06 -3.33
CA ASP A 227 -13.36 -16.90 -4.44
C ASP A 227 -13.04 -15.59 -5.19
N LEU A 228 -12.10 -15.66 -6.13
CA LEU A 228 -11.66 -14.53 -6.96
C LEU A 228 -12.45 -14.49 -8.27
N ARG A 229 -13.23 -13.44 -8.47
CA ARG A 229 -14.08 -13.23 -9.65
C ARG A 229 -13.54 -12.07 -10.46
N PHE A 230 -12.62 -12.37 -11.36
CA PHE A 230 -12.06 -11.41 -12.30
C PHE A 230 -13.03 -11.09 -13.43
N GLN A 231 -12.79 -9.96 -14.14
CA GLN A 231 -13.62 -9.49 -15.24
C GLN A 231 -15.11 -9.40 -14.85
N THR A 232 -15.35 -9.01 -13.60
CA THR A 232 -16.69 -8.90 -13.03
C THR A 232 -16.88 -7.50 -12.48
N GLU A 233 -17.88 -6.79 -12.98
CA GLU A 233 -18.21 -5.44 -12.55
C GLU A 233 -19.44 -5.41 -11.64
N VAL A 234 -19.47 -4.46 -10.72
CA VAL A 234 -20.66 -4.18 -9.91
C VAL A 234 -21.62 -3.34 -10.72
N VAL A 235 -22.81 -3.86 -10.96
CA VAL A 235 -23.88 -3.18 -11.68
C VAL A 235 -24.69 -2.31 -10.73
N ARG A 236 -25.16 -2.90 -9.62
CA ARG A 236 -25.96 -2.22 -8.59
C ARG A 236 -25.87 -2.96 -7.25
N ALA A 237 -26.26 -2.26 -6.20
CA ALA A 237 -26.49 -2.85 -4.90
C ALA A 237 -27.74 -2.25 -4.27
N GLU A 238 -28.43 -3.03 -3.45
CA GLU A 238 -29.66 -2.62 -2.76
C GLU A 238 -29.58 -3.11 -1.31
N GLN A 239 -29.81 -2.21 -0.35
CA GLN A 239 -29.92 -2.61 1.06
C GLN A 239 -31.26 -3.33 1.28
N GLN A 240 -31.23 -4.53 1.81
CA GLN A 240 -32.41 -5.36 2.10
C GLN A 240 -32.35 -5.89 3.53
N GLY A 241 -32.89 -5.14 4.47
CA GLY A 241 -32.75 -5.45 5.90
C GLY A 241 -31.29 -5.30 6.34
N GLU A 242 -30.74 -6.35 6.94
CA GLU A 242 -29.33 -6.39 7.40
C GLU A 242 -28.35 -6.83 6.32
N GLU A 243 -28.82 -7.15 5.12
CA GLU A 243 -27.99 -7.61 4.01
C GLU A 243 -28.04 -6.65 2.82
N VAL A 244 -27.04 -6.73 1.96
CA VAL A 244 -26.97 -6.04 0.66
C VAL A 244 -27.16 -7.08 -0.43
N LEU A 245 -28.13 -6.87 -1.30
CA LEU A 245 -28.28 -7.59 -2.57
C LEU A 245 -27.34 -6.94 -3.59
N LEU A 246 -26.23 -7.61 -3.89
CA LEU A 246 -25.25 -7.15 -4.86
C LEU A 246 -25.50 -7.81 -6.21
N THR A 247 -25.67 -7.01 -7.26
CA THR A 247 -25.77 -7.49 -8.66
C THR A 247 -24.47 -7.19 -9.37
N THR A 248 -23.86 -8.23 -9.91
CA THR A 248 -22.62 -8.17 -10.68
C THR A 248 -22.83 -8.69 -12.10
N ARG A 249 -21.99 -8.26 -13.05
CA ARG A 249 -21.98 -8.70 -14.45
C ARG A 249 -20.60 -9.23 -14.81
N ASP A 250 -20.55 -10.45 -15.32
CA ASP A 250 -19.31 -11.07 -15.79
C ASP A 250 -18.91 -10.62 -17.22
N ALA A 251 -17.76 -11.11 -17.71
CA ALA A 251 -17.25 -10.82 -19.04
C ALA A 251 -18.16 -11.26 -20.19
N LEU A 252 -19.07 -12.20 -19.95
CA LEU A 252 -20.03 -12.70 -20.94
C LEU A 252 -21.34 -11.90 -20.90
N GLY A 253 -21.42 -10.87 -20.05
CA GLY A 253 -22.62 -10.04 -19.88
C GLY A 253 -23.70 -10.65 -18.99
N LYS A 254 -23.43 -11.81 -18.34
CA LYS A 254 -24.38 -12.46 -17.44
C LYS A 254 -24.43 -11.72 -16.11
N GLU A 255 -25.62 -11.31 -15.71
CA GLU A 255 -25.86 -10.74 -14.39
C GLU A 255 -26.18 -11.85 -13.37
N THR A 256 -25.59 -11.68 -12.17
CA THR A 256 -25.82 -12.54 -11.01
C THR A 256 -26.05 -11.66 -9.80
N SER A 257 -27.05 -12.01 -8.98
CA SER A 257 -27.35 -11.28 -7.74
C SER A 257 -27.13 -12.20 -6.54
N GLU A 258 -26.35 -11.72 -5.58
CA GLU A 258 -26.00 -12.44 -4.34
C GLU A 258 -26.18 -11.52 -3.12
N ARG A 259 -26.46 -12.13 -1.98
CA ARG A 259 -26.64 -11.42 -0.70
C ARG A 259 -25.37 -11.50 0.13
N PHE A 260 -24.98 -10.36 0.71
CA PHE A 260 -23.86 -10.26 1.64
C PHE A 260 -24.26 -9.36 2.80
N GLN A 261 -23.73 -9.64 3.98
CA GLN A 261 -23.93 -8.75 5.13
C GLN A 261 -23.25 -7.39 4.87
N TYR A 262 -22.03 -7.42 4.29
CA TYR A 262 -21.32 -6.21 3.90
C TYR A 262 -20.78 -6.28 2.47
N VAL A 263 -20.69 -5.13 1.83
CA VAL A 263 -19.94 -4.89 0.59
C VAL A 263 -18.77 -3.96 0.93
N LEU A 264 -17.57 -4.52 0.97
CA LEU A 264 -16.33 -3.82 1.31
C LEU A 264 -15.72 -3.20 0.05
N LEU A 265 -15.62 -1.88 0.02
CA LEU A 265 -14.99 -1.14 -1.06
C LEU A 265 -13.47 -1.07 -0.85
N ALA A 266 -12.73 -1.83 -1.65
CA ALA A 266 -11.26 -1.83 -1.74
C ALA A 266 -10.80 -1.32 -3.12
N THR A 267 -11.49 -0.31 -3.65
CA THR A 267 -11.38 0.22 -5.03
C THR A 267 -10.30 1.30 -5.20
N GLY A 268 -9.45 1.47 -4.21
CA GLY A 268 -8.39 2.46 -4.18
C GLY A 268 -8.63 3.57 -3.15
N ARG A 269 -7.80 4.59 -3.22
CA ARG A 269 -7.87 5.75 -2.32
C ARG A 269 -7.81 7.04 -3.12
N THR A 270 -8.46 8.08 -2.64
CA THR A 270 -8.49 9.41 -3.25
C THR A 270 -7.69 10.38 -2.38
N PRO A 271 -6.71 11.12 -2.94
CA PRO A 271 -5.99 12.17 -2.24
C PRO A 271 -6.90 13.27 -1.68
N ASN A 272 -6.62 13.70 -0.47
CA ASN A 272 -7.42 14.72 0.23
C ASN A 272 -6.95 16.14 -0.13
N VAL A 273 -7.03 16.50 -1.40
CA VAL A 273 -6.63 17.82 -1.90
C VAL A 273 -7.83 18.67 -2.36
N HIS A 274 -9.00 18.07 -2.49
CA HIS A 274 -10.20 18.78 -2.96
C HIS A 274 -10.82 19.63 -1.84
N GLY A 275 -11.32 20.82 -2.24
CA GLY A 275 -11.97 21.75 -1.32
C GLY A 275 -11.02 22.46 -0.34
N MET A 276 -9.70 22.40 -0.63
CA MET A 276 -8.69 23.10 0.15
C MET A 276 -8.46 24.54 -0.30
N GLY A 277 -9.13 25.03 -1.36
CA GLY A 277 -8.88 26.37 -1.92
C GLY A 277 -7.57 26.43 -2.71
N LEU A 278 -7.13 25.35 -3.36
CA LEU A 278 -5.89 25.34 -4.15
C LEU A 278 -5.92 26.31 -5.34
N GLU A 279 -7.10 26.66 -5.81
CA GLU A 279 -7.34 27.71 -6.82
C GLU A 279 -6.81 29.09 -6.41
N GLU A 280 -6.74 29.37 -5.11
CA GLU A 280 -6.23 30.64 -4.56
C GLU A 280 -4.69 30.69 -4.53
N THR A 281 -4.01 29.58 -4.84
CA THR A 281 -2.55 29.48 -4.75
C THR A 281 -1.84 29.80 -6.05
N GLY A 282 -2.52 29.75 -7.19
CA GLY A 282 -1.95 29.88 -8.52
C GLY A 282 -1.11 28.67 -8.97
N LEU A 283 -1.17 27.53 -8.26
CA LEU A 283 -0.48 26.31 -8.62
C LEU A 283 -1.08 25.67 -9.88
N GLU A 284 -0.22 25.09 -10.71
CA GLU A 284 -0.64 24.19 -11.77
C GLU A 284 -1.14 22.88 -11.17
N LEU A 285 -2.37 22.46 -11.52
CA LEU A 285 -2.98 21.25 -11.04
C LEU A 285 -3.08 20.20 -12.16
N GLN A 286 -2.83 18.94 -11.81
CA GLN A 286 -3.11 17.80 -12.68
C GLN A 286 -4.62 17.62 -12.86
N ALA A 287 -5.04 16.79 -13.83
CA ALA A 287 -6.45 16.51 -14.10
C ALA A 287 -7.25 15.97 -12.88
N ASN A 288 -6.57 15.36 -11.92
CA ASN A 288 -7.12 14.84 -10.67
C ASN A 288 -7.08 15.87 -9.51
N GLY A 289 -6.72 17.13 -9.79
CA GLY A 289 -6.68 18.21 -8.80
C GLY A 289 -5.43 18.25 -7.92
N ILE A 290 -4.48 17.35 -8.14
CA ILE A 290 -3.22 17.32 -7.37
C ILE A 290 -2.26 18.36 -7.97
N PRO A 291 -1.57 19.20 -7.15
CA PRO A 291 -0.54 20.09 -7.65
C PRO A 291 0.57 19.35 -8.41
N VAL A 292 1.04 19.94 -9.52
CA VAL A 292 2.24 19.45 -10.20
C VAL A 292 3.44 19.71 -9.29
N PHE A 293 4.23 18.67 -8.99
CA PHE A 293 5.34 18.75 -8.04
C PHE A 293 6.57 17.99 -8.55
N ASP A 294 7.73 18.34 -7.99
CA ASP A 294 8.99 17.60 -8.19
C ASP A 294 9.13 16.51 -7.12
N SER A 295 9.22 15.25 -7.55
CA SER A 295 9.28 14.08 -6.65
C SER A 295 10.60 13.97 -5.85
N ARG A 296 11.60 14.75 -6.15
CA ARG A 296 12.89 14.78 -5.44
C ARG A 296 12.93 15.85 -4.35
N THR A 297 12.16 16.93 -4.52
CA THR A 297 12.13 18.08 -3.62
C THR A 297 10.80 18.23 -2.89
N MET A 298 9.75 17.55 -3.34
CA MET A 298 8.34 17.67 -2.92
C MET A 298 7.77 19.08 -3.16
N GLN A 299 8.48 19.96 -3.90
CA GLN A 299 8.04 21.32 -4.20
C GLN A 299 6.98 21.33 -5.31
N CYS A 300 5.90 22.09 -5.12
CA CYS A 300 4.88 22.30 -6.14
C CYS A 300 5.32 23.41 -7.09
N GLY A 301 5.64 23.04 -8.33
CA GLY A 301 6.22 23.98 -9.30
C GLY A 301 7.48 24.66 -8.75
N ASN A 302 7.55 25.98 -8.85
CA ASN A 302 8.61 26.82 -8.26
C ASN A 302 8.09 27.63 -7.05
N SER A 303 7.01 27.17 -6.40
CA SER A 303 6.36 27.91 -5.34
C SER A 303 6.96 27.61 -3.95
N HIS A 304 6.42 28.26 -2.94
CA HIS A 304 6.70 28.04 -1.52
C HIS A 304 5.82 26.93 -0.91
N ILE A 305 5.08 26.20 -1.74
CA ILE A 305 4.16 25.11 -1.31
C ILE A 305 4.78 23.77 -1.67
N PHE A 306 4.67 22.82 -0.74
CA PHE A 306 5.16 21.43 -0.86
C PHE A 306 4.01 20.45 -0.63
N ILE A 307 4.12 19.24 -1.22
CA ILE A 307 3.12 18.19 -1.03
C ILE A 307 3.79 16.86 -0.68
N ALA A 308 3.24 16.13 0.32
CA ALA A 308 3.89 14.94 0.85
C ALA A 308 2.88 13.82 1.21
N GLY A 309 3.33 12.58 1.10
CA GLY A 309 2.55 11.37 1.42
C GLY A 309 1.42 11.14 0.42
N ASP A 310 0.37 10.43 0.84
CA ASP A 310 -0.72 10.00 -0.06
C ASP A 310 -1.42 11.17 -0.77
N ALA A 311 -1.28 12.38 -0.27
CA ALA A 311 -1.83 13.57 -0.91
C ALA A 311 -1.27 13.83 -2.31
N ASN A 312 -0.03 13.39 -2.60
CA ASN A 312 0.60 13.53 -3.91
C ASN A 312 0.31 12.37 -4.88
N ASN A 313 -0.31 11.29 -4.40
CA ASN A 313 -0.69 10.10 -5.18
C ASN A 313 0.45 9.40 -5.95
N GLU A 314 1.71 9.58 -5.53
CA GLU A 314 2.86 8.92 -6.17
C GLU A 314 2.97 7.46 -5.73
N LEU A 315 3.20 7.22 -4.44
CA LEU A 315 3.28 5.90 -3.81
C LEU A 315 2.64 5.94 -2.42
N PRO A 316 1.39 5.50 -2.26
CA PRO A 316 0.67 5.57 -0.99
C PRO A 316 1.14 4.48 -0.01
N LEU A 317 2.39 4.58 0.44
CA LEU A 317 3.05 3.70 1.40
C LEU A 317 3.56 4.50 2.59
N LEU A 318 3.54 3.90 3.80
CA LEU A 318 3.96 4.58 5.02
C LEU A 318 5.41 5.07 4.95
N ALA A 319 6.33 4.22 4.45
CA ALA A 319 7.75 4.58 4.35
C ALA A 319 7.96 5.76 3.39
N GLU A 320 7.27 5.76 2.25
CA GLU A 320 7.29 6.87 1.29
C GLU A 320 6.70 8.15 1.91
N ALA A 321 5.59 8.04 2.62
CA ALA A 321 4.98 9.19 3.29
C ALA A 321 5.94 9.82 4.32
N ALA A 322 6.70 9.01 5.05
CA ALA A 322 7.72 9.50 5.99
C ALA A 322 8.87 10.22 5.27
N ASP A 323 9.38 9.64 4.17
CA ASP A 323 10.45 10.23 3.37
C ASP A 323 9.99 11.50 2.67
N HIS A 324 8.80 11.49 2.04
CA HIS A 324 8.21 12.68 1.43
C HIS A 324 8.04 13.81 2.46
N GLY A 325 7.51 13.49 3.64
CA GLY A 325 7.34 14.45 4.72
C GLY A 325 8.67 15.06 5.16
N LYS A 326 9.70 14.23 5.33
CA LYS A 326 11.04 14.70 5.69
C LYS A 326 11.58 15.65 4.63
N ILE A 327 11.56 15.26 3.35
CA ILE A 327 12.07 16.08 2.23
C ILE A 327 11.30 17.40 2.13
N ALA A 328 9.97 17.36 2.20
CA ALA A 328 9.13 18.55 2.15
C ALA A 328 9.40 19.48 3.33
N GLY A 329 9.53 18.94 4.55
CA GLY A 329 9.79 19.71 5.77
C GLY A 329 11.16 20.38 5.78
N GLU A 330 12.22 19.65 5.38
CA GLU A 330 13.57 20.20 5.25
C GLU A 330 13.58 21.35 4.23
N ASN A 331 12.97 21.18 3.05
CA ASN A 331 12.92 22.20 2.02
C ASN A 331 12.03 23.39 2.40
N ALA A 332 10.90 23.14 3.08
CA ALA A 332 10.05 24.22 3.60
C ALA A 332 10.77 25.04 4.68
N GLY A 333 11.52 24.37 5.57
CA GLY A 333 12.21 25.03 6.68
C GLY A 333 13.38 25.92 6.23
N ARG A 334 14.07 25.56 5.13
CA ARG A 334 15.23 26.32 4.60
C ARG A 334 14.91 27.11 3.33
N PHE A 335 13.64 27.20 2.95
CA PHE A 335 13.24 27.97 1.76
C PHE A 335 13.86 29.36 1.76
N PRO A 336 14.44 29.88 0.63
CA PRO A 336 14.36 29.36 -0.74
C PRO A 336 15.48 28.36 -1.18
N ASP A 337 16.32 27.88 -0.28
CA ASP A 337 17.36 26.89 -0.58
C ASP A 337 16.78 25.48 -0.75
N ILE A 338 16.39 25.12 -1.97
CA ILE A 338 15.75 23.85 -2.30
C ILE A 338 16.79 22.80 -2.68
N ARG A 339 16.71 21.61 -2.03
CA ARG A 339 17.63 20.50 -2.27
C ARG A 339 16.89 19.20 -2.50
N PRO A 340 17.34 18.37 -3.46
CA PRO A 340 16.81 17.01 -3.60
C PRO A 340 17.05 16.18 -2.34
N GLY A 341 16.01 15.51 -1.88
CA GLY A 341 16.13 14.57 -0.77
C GLY A 341 16.48 13.14 -1.19
N LEU A 342 16.79 12.31 -0.23
CA LEU A 342 17.05 10.88 -0.45
C LEU A 342 15.73 10.16 -0.74
N ARG A 343 15.60 9.62 -1.96
CA ARG A 343 14.53 8.67 -2.30
C ARG A 343 15.07 7.25 -2.12
N ARG A 344 14.41 6.49 -1.27
CA ARG A 344 14.76 5.09 -1.04
C ARG A 344 14.22 4.21 -2.15
N THR A 345 14.77 2.99 -2.27
CA THR A 345 14.24 1.98 -3.20
C THR A 345 12.79 1.66 -2.86
N PRO A 346 11.85 1.76 -3.81
CA PRO A 346 10.47 1.38 -3.57
C PRO A 346 10.36 -0.08 -3.11
N LEU A 347 9.56 -0.31 -2.08
CA LEU A 347 9.28 -1.63 -1.52
C LEU A 347 7.81 -1.69 -1.13
N ALA A 348 7.04 -2.55 -1.79
CA ALA A 348 5.64 -2.77 -1.50
C ALA A 348 5.36 -4.24 -1.17
N ILE A 349 4.57 -4.49 -0.14
CA ILE A 349 4.22 -5.82 0.35
C ILE A 349 2.72 -5.89 0.59
N ALA A 350 2.07 -6.92 0.06
CA ALA A 350 0.75 -7.35 0.48
C ALA A 350 0.92 -8.58 1.38
N PHE A 351 0.39 -8.49 2.59
CA PHE A 351 0.51 -9.52 3.62
C PHE A 351 -0.53 -10.63 3.44
N THR A 352 -0.65 -11.09 2.20
CA THR A 352 -1.29 -12.39 1.91
C THR A 352 -0.35 -13.54 2.29
N GLU A 353 -0.84 -14.76 2.33
CA GLU A 353 -0.02 -15.96 2.46
C GLU A 353 -0.27 -16.86 1.23
N PRO A 354 0.73 -17.05 0.36
CA PRO A 354 2.06 -16.42 0.36
C PRO A 354 2.03 -14.90 0.16
N ASN A 355 3.08 -14.21 0.64
CA ASN A 355 3.14 -12.74 0.49
C ASN A 355 3.35 -12.34 -0.98
N ILE A 356 2.69 -11.27 -1.40
CA ILE A 356 3.01 -10.60 -2.65
C ILE A 356 3.94 -9.43 -2.34
N ALA A 357 5.07 -9.33 -3.07
CA ALA A 357 5.98 -8.22 -2.88
C ALA A 357 6.60 -7.75 -4.20
N THR A 358 6.90 -6.45 -4.24
CA THR A 358 7.65 -5.81 -5.33
C THR A 358 8.73 -4.93 -4.73
N CYS A 359 9.92 -4.93 -5.31
CA CYS A 359 10.99 -4.03 -4.90
C CYS A 359 11.78 -3.49 -6.11
N GLY A 360 12.23 -2.24 -6.00
CA GLY A 360 12.93 -1.56 -7.08
C GLY A 360 12.03 -1.31 -8.28
N LYS A 361 12.55 -1.51 -9.50
CA LYS A 361 11.79 -1.39 -10.74
C LYS A 361 10.96 -2.63 -10.97
N ASN A 362 9.67 -2.47 -11.24
CA ASN A 362 8.79 -3.55 -11.63
C ASN A 362 8.92 -3.84 -13.14
N TYR A 363 8.35 -4.96 -13.60
CA TYR A 363 8.42 -5.41 -14.99
C TYR A 363 7.86 -4.37 -15.96
N LYS A 364 6.71 -3.76 -15.64
CA LYS A 364 6.08 -2.73 -16.48
C LYS A 364 7.02 -1.55 -16.70
N THR A 365 7.60 -0.99 -15.65
CA THR A 365 8.53 0.14 -15.74
C THR A 365 9.80 -0.22 -16.53
N LEU A 366 10.26 -1.48 -16.42
CA LEU A 366 11.42 -1.95 -17.17
C LEU A 366 11.15 -2.13 -18.67
N CYS A 367 9.89 -2.38 -19.05
CA CYS A 367 9.46 -2.47 -20.45
C CYS A 367 9.13 -1.10 -21.07
N GLU A 368 8.94 -0.04 -20.26
CA GLU A 368 8.71 1.30 -20.76
C GLU A 368 9.95 1.84 -21.48
N GLY A 369 9.78 2.40 -22.67
CA GLY A 369 10.86 3.00 -23.45
C GLY A 369 11.47 2.12 -24.56
N GLY A 370 10.85 1.00 -24.91
CA GLY A 370 11.23 0.16 -26.07
C GLY A 370 11.78 -1.20 -25.68
N ARG A 371 12.72 -1.77 -26.53
CA ARG A 371 13.24 -3.13 -26.28
C ARG A 371 13.82 -3.29 -24.88
N PRO A 372 13.45 -4.36 -24.16
CA PRO A 372 13.95 -4.61 -22.81
C PRO A 372 15.49 -4.67 -22.80
N LYS A 373 16.11 -3.83 -21.97
CA LYS A 373 17.56 -3.83 -21.75
C LYS A 373 17.94 -4.58 -20.48
N PHE A 374 17.13 -5.57 -20.11
CA PHE A 374 17.31 -6.31 -18.87
C PHE A 374 17.10 -7.81 -19.09
N ALA A 375 17.76 -8.62 -18.28
CA ALA A 375 17.54 -10.05 -18.18
C ALA A 375 16.64 -10.36 -16.99
N ILE A 376 16.00 -11.52 -17.07
CA ILE A 376 15.11 -12.07 -16.04
C ILE A 376 15.70 -13.36 -15.53
N GLY A 377 15.69 -13.54 -14.19
CA GLY A 377 15.90 -14.81 -13.54
C GLY A 377 14.71 -15.18 -12.69
N GLN A 378 14.46 -16.46 -12.49
CA GLN A 378 13.27 -16.91 -11.79
C GLN A 378 13.49 -18.15 -10.93
N VAL A 379 12.58 -18.36 -9.96
CA VAL A 379 12.47 -19.60 -9.20
C VAL A 379 11.00 -19.83 -8.83
N SER A 380 10.55 -21.10 -8.96
CA SER A 380 9.30 -21.55 -8.34
C SER A 380 9.58 -22.08 -6.93
N PHE A 381 8.71 -21.75 -5.98
CA PHE A 381 8.81 -22.28 -4.62
C PHE A 381 8.19 -23.68 -4.45
N GLU A 382 7.58 -24.25 -5.47
CA GLU A 382 6.94 -25.58 -5.41
C GLU A 382 7.93 -26.68 -4.98
N ASN A 383 9.19 -26.58 -5.43
CA ASN A 383 10.23 -27.55 -5.13
C ASN A 383 11.40 -26.98 -4.31
N GLN A 384 11.26 -25.78 -3.77
CA GLN A 384 12.26 -25.20 -2.88
C GLN A 384 12.24 -25.95 -1.53
N GLY A 385 13.41 -26.37 -1.03
CA GLY A 385 13.52 -27.30 0.10
C GLY A 385 12.80 -26.82 1.36
N ARG A 386 13.08 -25.59 1.81
CA ARG A 386 12.48 -25.06 3.04
C ARG A 386 10.97 -24.80 2.91
N SER A 387 10.51 -24.36 1.75
CA SER A 387 9.07 -24.15 1.52
C SER A 387 8.28 -25.47 1.61
N ARG A 388 8.86 -26.58 1.12
CA ARG A 388 8.29 -27.92 1.28
C ARG A 388 8.26 -28.38 2.72
N VAL A 389 9.35 -28.15 3.47
CA VAL A 389 9.40 -28.46 4.92
C VAL A 389 8.30 -27.74 5.68
N MET A 390 7.94 -26.53 5.26
CA MET A 390 6.92 -25.69 5.90
C MET A 390 5.51 -25.95 5.37
N LEU A 391 5.30 -26.79 4.37
CA LEU A 391 4.04 -26.94 3.61
C LEU A 391 3.53 -25.62 3.03
N GLN A 392 4.44 -24.70 2.73
CA GLN A 392 4.17 -23.40 2.13
C GLN A 392 4.80 -23.29 0.72
N ASN A 393 4.88 -24.43 0.02
CA ASN A 393 5.57 -24.57 -1.26
C ASN A 393 4.72 -24.13 -2.44
N LYS A 394 4.35 -22.84 -2.43
CA LYS A 394 3.57 -22.17 -3.47
C LYS A 394 4.26 -20.86 -3.86
N GLY A 395 4.08 -20.43 -5.10
CA GLY A 395 4.52 -19.12 -5.55
C GLY A 395 5.75 -19.12 -6.44
N MET A 396 6.17 -17.91 -6.81
CA MET A 396 7.25 -17.61 -7.75
C MET A 396 7.92 -16.30 -7.39
N LEU A 397 9.22 -16.23 -7.64
CA LEU A 397 10.03 -15.02 -7.61
C LEU A 397 10.63 -14.80 -9.01
N ARG A 398 10.49 -13.59 -9.56
CA ARG A 398 11.25 -13.10 -10.71
C ARG A 398 12.12 -11.89 -10.32
N VAL A 399 13.34 -11.90 -10.80
CA VAL A 399 14.39 -10.91 -10.51
C VAL A 399 14.92 -10.33 -11.81
N TYR A 400 15.28 -9.04 -11.80
CA TYR A 400 15.65 -8.29 -13.00
C TYR A 400 17.02 -7.65 -12.86
N ALA A 401 17.86 -7.72 -13.91
CA ALA A 401 19.14 -7.03 -13.97
C ALA A 401 19.44 -6.46 -15.34
N GLU A 402 20.18 -5.36 -15.36
CA GLU A 402 20.56 -4.63 -16.55
C GLU A 402 21.65 -5.40 -17.34
N TYR A 403 21.45 -5.54 -18.65
CA TYR A 403 22.49 -6.05 -19.52
C TYR A 403 23.72 -5.14 -19.51
N GLY A 404 24.90 -5.72 -19.67
CA GLY A 404 26.18 -5.01 -19.70
C GLY A 404 26.75 -4.67 -18.33
N THR A 405 25.97 -4.06 -17.45
CA THR A 405 26.43 -3.70 -16.09
C THR A 405 26.18 -4.81 -15.08
N CYS A 406 25.30 -5.77 -15.36
CA CYS A 406 24.78 -6.79 -14.44
C CYS A 406 24.18 -6.20 -13.16
N ARG A 407 23.82 -4.91 -13.15
CA ARG A 407 23.25 -4.25 -11.98
C ARG A 407 21.84 -4.78 -11.71
N PHE A 408 21.59 -5.15 -10.45
CA PHE A 408 20.30 -5.60 -9.99
C PHE A 408 19.29 -4.42 -9.99
N LEU A 409 18.11 -4.60 -10.61
CA LEU A 409 17.15 -3.54 -10.84
C LEU A 409 15.90 -3.65 -9.97
N GLY A 410 15.48 -4.87 -9.66
CA GLY A 410 14.25 -5.10 -8.91
C GLY A 410 13.74 -6.52 -9.00
N ALA A 411 12.57 -6.74 -8.41
CA ALA A 411 11.90 -8.04 -8.36
C ALA A 411 10.39 -7.91 -8.16
N GLU A 412 9.67 -8.91 -8.64
CA GLU A 412 8.26 -9.15 -8.31
C GLU A 412 8.08 -10.60 -7.85
N MET A 413 7.21 -10.83 -6.86
CA MET A 413 7.00 -12.17 -6.32
C MET A 413 5.63 -12.37 -5.70
N ILE A 414 5.23 -13.63 -5.66
CA ILE A 414 4.37 -14.23 -4.65
C ILE A 414 5.15 -15.37 -4.02
N ALA A 415 5.46 -15.27 -2.72
CA ALA A 415 6.43 -16.17 -2.11
C ALA A 415 6.16 -16.37 -0.61
N PRO A 416 6.45 -17.57 -0.06
CA PRO A 416 6.51 -17.75 1.39
C PRO A 416 7.59 -16.82 1.96
N ARG A 417 7.29 -16.14 3.07
CA ARG A 417 8.19 -15.15 3.68
C ARG A 417 8.62 -14.04 2.71
N GLY A 418 7.76 -13.69 1.75
CA GLY A 418 8.06 -12.66 0.76
C GLY A 418 8.44 -11.32 1.35
N GLU A 419 7.90 -10.97 2.52
CA GLU A 419 8.29 -9.77 3.29
C GLU A 419 9.79 -9.73 3.60
N ASN A 420 10.39 -10.85 4.03
CA ASN A 420 11.81 -10.94 4.36
C ASN A 420 12.67 -10.92 3.09
N ILE A 421 12.31 -11.71 2.09
CA ILE A 421 13.00 -11.77 0.80
C ILE A 421 13.04 -10.39 0.14
N SER A 422 11.91 -9.69 0.12
CA SER A 422 11.82 -8.38 -0.54
C SER A 422 12.67 -7.31 0.13
N HIS A 423 12.85 -7.35 1.45
CA HIS A 423 13.77 -6.45 2.16
C HIS A 423 15.22 -6.67 1.73
N LEU A 424 15.69 -7.93 1.65
CA LEU A 424 17.05 -8.26 1.18
C LEU A 424 17.27 -7.72 -0.24
N LEU A 425 16.30 -7.93 -1.13
CA LEU A 425 16.38 -7.48 -2.52
C LEU A 425 16.30 -5.95 -2.64
N ALA A 426 15.48 -5.29 -1.84
CA ALA A 426 15.41 -3.82 -1.79
C ALA A 426 16.73 -3.21 -1.33
N TRP A 427 17.41 -3.82 -0.34
CA TRP A 427 18.73 -3.37 0.09
C TRP A 427 19.79 -3.56 -1.00
N ALA A 428 19.72 -4.67 -1.75
CA ALA A 428 20.61 -4.89 -2.89
C ALA A 428 20.43 -3.83 -3.99
N VAL A 429 19.18 -3.47 -4.33
CA VAL A 429 18.88 -2.35 -5.26
C VAL A 429 19.41 -1.04 -4.71
N GLN A 430 19.13 -0.73 -3.44
CA GLN A 430 19.56 0.52 -2.80
C GLN A 430 21.10 0.66 -2.77
N ALA A 431 21.80 -0.45 -2.51
CA ALA A 431 23.27 -0.52 -2.53
C ALA A 431 23.84 -0.61 -3.96
N ARG A 432 22.99 -0.67 -5.00
CA ARG A 432 23.37 -0.79 -6.41
C ARG A 432 24.25 -2.02 -6.69
N LEU A 433 23.99 -3.13 -6.00
CA LEU A 433 24.76 -4.37 -6.19
C LEU A 433 24.56 -4.93 -7.61
N THR A 434 25.59 -5.61 -8.09
CA THR A 434 25.51 -6.42 -9.30
C THR A 434 25.15 -7.87 -8.95
N VAL A 435 24.62 -8.63 -9.93
CA VAL A 435 24.26 -10.03 -9.74
C VAL A 435 25.46 -10.89 -9.28
N PRO A 436 26.70 -10.75 -9.83
CA PRO A 436 27.87 -11.42 -9.27
C PRO A 436 28.12 -11.10 -7.81
N GLN A 437 28.08 -9.82 -7.40
CA GLN A 437 28.27 -9.43 -6.00
C GLN A 437 27.20 -10.05 -5.08
N MET A 438 25.95 -10.13 -5.52
CA MET A 438 24.87 -10.77 -4.76
C MET A 438 25.08 -12.27 -4.61
N LEU A 439 25.65 -12.95 -5.61
CA LEU A 439 25.96 -14.38 -5.56
C LEU A 439 27.16 -14.72 -4.65
N GLU A 440 28.02 -13.75 -4.34
CA GLU A 440 29.12 -13.86 -3.38
C GLU A 440 28.64 -13.71 -1.92
N MET A 441 27.40 -13.22 -1.69
CA MET A 441 26.84 -13.08 -0.34
C MET A 441 26.54 -14.47 0.27
N PRO A 442 26.62 -14.60 1.62
CA PRO A 442 26.34 -15.87 2.28
C PRO A 442 24.85 -16.23 2.19
N PHE A 443 24.59 -17.50 1.90
CA PHE A 443 23.27 -18.11 1.98
C PHE A 443 23.32 -19.28 2.94
N TYR A 444 22.49 -19.25 3.98
CA TYR A 444 22.38 -20.35 4.92
C TYR A 444 21.53 -21.50 4.33
N HIS A 445 21.58 -22.67 4.95
CA HIS A 445 20.79 -23.85 4.58
C HIS A 445 20.22 -24.51 5.83
N PRO A 446 18.94 -24.96 5.85
CA PRO A 446 17.89 -24.74 4.82
C PRO A 446 17.03 -23.52 5.15
N VAL A 447 16.94 -22.56 4.24
CA VAL A 447 16.14 -21.33 4.35
C VAL A 447 15.40 -21.02 3.06
N ILE A 448 14.36 -20.15 3.13
CA ILE A 448 13.60 -19.72 1.96
C ILE A 448 14.48 -18.87 1.01
N GLU A 449 15.41 -18.11 1.55
CA GLU A 449 16.33 -17.21 0.84
C GLU A 449 17.23 -17.95 -0.17
N GLU A 450 17.40 -19.26 -0.06
CA GLU A 450 18.08 -20.06 -1.10
C GLU A 450 17.34 -19.99 -2.45
N GLY A 451 16.04 -19.71 -2.42
CA GLY A 451 15.27 -19.38 -3.64
C GLY A 451 15.80 -18.14 -4.35
N VAL A 452 16.23 -17.13 -3.60
CA VAL A 452 16.89 -15.94 -4.19
C VAL A 452 18.16 -16.34 -4.91
N ARG A 453 19.02 -17.17 -4.28
CA ARG A 453 20.25 -17.65 -4.91
C ARG A 453 19.96 -18.41 -6.22
N THR A 454 18.91 -19.22 -6.23
CA THR A 454 18.50 -19.96 -7.43
C THR A 454 18.05 -19.00 -8.54
N ALA A 455 17.20 -18.02 -8.23
CA ALA A 455 16.79 -17.00 -9.19
C ALA A 455 17.95 -16.14 -9.71
N LEU A 456 18.92 -15.80 -8.84
CA LEU A 456 20.12 -15.05 -9.23
C LEU A 456 21.05 -15.86 -10.15
N ARG A 457 21.17 -17.19 -9.97
CA ARG A 457 21.94 -18.07 -10.86
C ARG A 457 21.28 -18.15 -12.24
N ASP A 458 19.96 -18.27 -12.28
CA ASP A 458 19.20 -18.24 -13.54
C ASP A 458 19.37 -16.87 -14.24
N LEU A 459 19.28 -15.77 -13.48
CA LEU A 459 19.53 -14.42 -13.98
C LEU A 459 20.94 -14.26 -14.54
N ALA A 460 21.98 -14.76 -13.86
CA ALA A 460 23.35 -14.70 -14.32
C ALA A 460 23.56 -15.49 -15.62
N ALA A 461 22.94 -16.66 -15.75
CA ALA A 461 22.98 -17.46 -16.97
C ALA A 461 22.30 -16.72 -18.14
N ASN A 462 21.19 -16.02 -17.90
CA ASN A 462 20.48 -15.26 -18.92
C ASN A 462 21.21 -13.96 -19.30
N LEU A 463 21.87 -13.29 -18.36
CA LEU A 463 22.77 -12.16 -18.65
C LEU A 463 23.92 -12.57 -19.56
N ALA A 464 24.52 -13.76 -19.36
CA ALA A 464 25.60 -14.27 -20.18
C ALA A 464 25.20 -14.58 -21.63
N LYS A 465 23.93 -14.90 -21.89
CA LYS A 465 23.39 -15.15 -23.26
C LYS A 465 23.24 -13.86 -24.07
N GLY A 466 23.22 -12.68 -23.45
CA GLY A 466 23.08 -11.37 -24.10
C GLY A 466 21.65 -11.04 -24.56
N VAL A 467 21.50 -9.90 -25.26
CA VAL A 467 20.21 -9.25 -25.61
C VAL A 467 19.31 -10.04 -26.58
N ASN A 468 19.76 -11.19 -27.10
CA ASN A 468 19.04 -11.95 -28.15
C ASN A 468 17.99 -12.92 -27.57
N HIS A 469 17.72 -12.93 -26.27
CA HIS A 469 16.65 -13.73 -25.68
C HIS A 469 15.37 -12.90 -25.59
N THR A 470 14.43 -13.16 -26.49
CA THR A 470 13.02 -12.81 -26.34
C THR A 470 12.43 -13.65 -25.19
N ASP A 471 11.77 -13.02 -24.24
CA ASP A 471 10.93 -13.74 -23.27
C ASP A 471 9.87 -14.55 -24.07
N PRO A 472 9.64 -15.84 -23.76
CA PRO A 472 8.58 -16.62 -24.41
C PRO A 472 7.19 -15.99 -24.32
N ALA A 473 7.00 -15.01 -23.42
CA ALA A 473 5.77 -14.22 -23.33
C ALA A 473 5.56 -13.24 -24.51
N ASP A 474 6.58 -12.96 -25.33
CA ASP A 474 6.49 -12.11 -26.53
C ASP A 474 6.07 -12.88 -27.81
N SER A 475 5.82 -14.18 -27.74
CA SER A 475 5.16 -14.90 -28.80
C SER A 475 3.67 -14.57 -28.76
N GLU A 476 3.24 -13.66 -29.64
CA GLU A 476 1.81 -13.46 -29.92
C GLU A 476 1.14 -14.82 -30.16
N PRO A 477 -0.05 -15.07 -29.59
CA PRO A 477 -0.83 -16.23 -29.99
C PRO A 477 -1.14 -16.08 -31.48
N GLY A 478 -0.72 -17.04 -32.25
CA GLY A 478 -0.65 -17.07 -33.69
C GLY A 478 -1.81 -16.48 -34.46
N THR A 479 -1.45 -15.84 -35.58
CA THR A 479 -2.32 -15.64 -36.74
C THR A 479 -2.94 -16.94 -37.21
#